data_e95209e380ad555e7c7759b5415ed7c7
#
_entry.id   e95209e380ad555e7c7759b5415ed7c7
#
_cell.length_a   1.000
_cell.length_b   1.000
_cell.length_c   1.000
_cell.angle_alpha   90.00
_cell.angle_beta   90.00
_cell.angle_gamma   90.00
#
_symmetry.space_group_name_H-M   'P 1'
#
loop_
_entity.id
_entity.type
_entity.pdbx_description
1 polymer ?
#
loop_
_entity_poly.entity_id
_entity_poly.type
_entity_poly.pdbx_seq_one_letter_code
_entity_poly.pdbx_strand_id
1 'polypeptide(L)'
;MRDAPDTMVVVSAYLSAYNAHAFGVHNYIAQMMFNSPPGLSDAMDLAKMVACLRITEPLTDKDFRIWQQTRTGLLSYPLHPAEARGHLAASVYLQMALKPHILHIVGHTEADHAATAEDVIEACGMASRAVENAIRGIPDMTTDPKVQARAEELVTEAQFTLEAIRLLADTDSDDPLCDPAALTRAVEQGILDAPHLQNNPFARGEIVARIDSRGACVSVNPKTGTAWTERERISALMKVNPDRNGSSRRKPR
;
A
#
# COMPACT_ATOMS: atom_id res chain seq x y z
N MET A 1 -2.75 3.43 4.03
CA MET A 1 -2.63 2.36 5.05
C MET A 1 -1.27 2.47 5.75
N ARG A 2 -1.20 3.23 6.85
CA ARG A 2 0.07 3.44 7.57
C ARG A 2 0.47 2.16 8.31
N ASP A 3 1.74 1.75 8.17
CA ASP A 3 2.34 0.57 8.81
C ASP A 3 1.60 -0.76 8.57
N ALA A 4 0.77 -0.80 7.54
CA ALA A 4 0.05 -2.00 7.15
C ALA A 4 0.98 -3.03 6.48
N PRO A 5 0.63 -4.33 6.54
CA PRO A 5 1.28 -5.34 5.72
C PRO A 5 1.22 -4.98 4.23
N ASP A 6 2.24 -5.37 3.46
CA ASP A 6 2.35 -5.04 2.04
C ASP A 6 1.08 -5.42 1.25
N THR A 7 0.45 -6.54 1.56
CA THR A 7 -0.82 -6.98 0.93
C THR A 7 -1.93 -5.94 1.11
N MET A 8 -2.06 -5.34 2.29
CA MET A 8 -3.08 -4.30 2.54
C MET A 8 -2.82 -3.03 1.74
N VAL A 9 -1.56 -2.71 1.46
CA VAL A 9 -1.20 -1.60 0.57
C VAL A 9 -1.67 -1.88 -0.86
N VAL A 10 -1.44 -3.10 -1.36
CA VAL A 10 -1.86 -3.52 -2.72
C VAL A 10 -3.39 -3.56 -2.85
N VAL A 11 -4.10 -4.11 -1.85
CA VAL A 11 -5.58 -4.08 -1.80
C VAL A 11 -6.11 -2.65 -1.82
N SER A 12 -5.52 -1.77 -1.02
CA SER A 12 -5.94 -0.35 -0.96
C SER A 12 -5.67 0.38 -2.27
N ALA A 13 -4.56 0.10 -2.96
CA ALA A 13 -4.25 0.67 -4.26
C ALA A 13 -5.31 0.28 -5.30
N TYR A 14 -5.70 -1.00 -5.32
CA TYR A 14 -6.76 -1.49 -6.20
C TYR A 14 -8.10 -0.83 -5.88
N LEU A 15 -8.58 -0.89 -4.64
CA LEU A 15 -9.87 -0.33 -4.25
C LEU A 15 -9.97 1.17 -4.54
N SER A 16 -8.88 1.92 -4.30
CA SER A 16 -8.86 3.36 -4.59
C SER A 16 -8.98 3.65 -6.09
N ALA A 17 -8.23 2.95 -6.93
CA ALA A 17 -8.30 3.12 -8.38
C ALA A 17 -9.64 2.63 -8.94
N TYR A 18 -10.12 1.47 -8.46
CA TYR A 18 -11.39 0.86 -8.88
C TYR A 18 -12.57 1.78 -8.58
N ASN A 19 -12.67 2.31 -7.36
CA ASN A 19 -13.73 3.24 -6.98
C ASN A 19 -13.62 4.56 -7.75
N ALA A 20 -12.41 5.11 -7.94
CA ALA A 20 -12.23 6.30 -8.75
C ALA A 20 -12.76 6.10 -10.19
N HIS A 21 -12.47 4.96 -10.81
CA HIS A 21 -12.99 4.61 -12.13
C HIS A 21 -14.52 4.47 -12.12
N ALA A 22 -15.08 3.70 -11.19
CA ALA A 22 -16.53 3.47 -11.09
C ALA A 22 -17.33 4.76 -10.88
N PHE A 23 -16.76 5.76 -10.20
CA PHE A 23 -17.38 7.07 -9.98
C PHE A 23 -17.03 8.12 -11.05
N GLY A 24 -16.49 7.70 -12.20
CA GLY A 24 -16.30 8.56 -13.38
C GLY A 24 -15.10 9.51 -13.31
N VAL A 25 -14.09 9.22 -12.49
CA VAL A 25 -12.82 9.94 -12.53
C VAL A 25 -12.07 9.57 -13.81
N HIS A 26 -11.64 10.56 -14.59
CA HIS A 26 -10.89 10.32 -15.82
C HIS A 26 -9.37 10.24 -15.62
N ASN A 27 -8.84 11.00 -14.67
CA ASN A 27 -7.40 11.06 -14.39
C ASN A 27 -7.18 10.77 -12.90
N TYR A 28 -6.61 9.62 -12.59
CA TYR A 28 -6.33 9.18 -11.24
C TYR A 28 -4.82 9.17 -10.98
N ILE A 29 -4.38 9.81 -9.90
CA ILE A 29 -2.98 9.79 -9.48
C ILE A 29 -2.81 8.70 -8.43
N ALA A 30 -2.19 7.58 -8.82
CA ALA A 30 -1.82 6.50 -7.93
C ALA A 30 -0.54 6.88 -7.17
N GLN A 31 -0.66 7.18 -5.88
CA GLN A 31 0.48 7.48 -5.03
C GLN A 31 1.11 6.20 -4.49
N MET A 32 2.37 5.98 -4.82
CA MET A 32 3.19 4.86 -4.38
C MET A 32 4.27 5.34 -3.42
N MET A 33 4.17 4.92 -2.15
CA MET A 33 5.07 5.37 -1.08
C MET A 33 6.13 4.31 -0.82
N PHE A 34 7.35 4.61 -1.23
CA PHE A 34 8.54 3.80 -0.94
C PHE A 34 9.01 3.98 0.50
N ASN A 35 9.78 3.02 1.00
CA ASN A 35 10.35 3.02 2.35
C ASN A 35 9.29 3.13 3.47
N SER A 36 8.10 2.58 3.22
CA SER A 36 7.00 2.60 4.19
C SER A 36 6.35 1.21 4.31
N PRO A 37 6.37 0.60 5.51
CA PRO A 37 6.99 1.11 6.74
C PRO A 37 8.52 1.14 6.66
N PRO A 38 9.21 1.82 7.63
CA PRO A 38 10.66 1.76 7.73
C PRO A 38 11.18 0.33 7.90
N GLY A 39 12.37 0.06 7.37
CA GLY A 39 13.02 -1.26 7.47
C GLY A 39 12.73 -2.23 6.34
N LEU A 40 11.94 -1.85 5.35
CA LEU A 40 11.79 -2.62 4.11
C LEU A 40 13.14 -2.70 3.38
N SER A 41 13.42 -3.86 2.76
CA SER A 41 14.49 -3.94 1.78
C SER A 41 14.05 -3.36 0.44
N ASP A 42 14.98 -2.79 -0.32
CA ASP A 42 14.69 -2.19 -1.63
C ASP A 42 13.98 -3.18 -2.58
N ALA A 43 14.39 -4.46 -2.56
CA ALA A 43 13.78 -5.48 -3.39
C ALA A 43 12.32 -5.75 -3.01
N MET A 44 11.99 -5.82 -1.71
CA MET A 44 10.63 -6.09 -1.25
C MET A 44 9.73 -4.86 -1.39
N ASP A 45 10.29 -3.67 -1.19
CA ASP A 45 9.57 -2.42 -1.40
C ASP A 45 9.24 -2.22 -2.88
N LEU A 46 10.21 -2.44 -3.78
CA LEU A 46 9.98 -2.41 -5.22
C LEU A 46 8.94 -3.46 -5.66
N ALA A 47 9.00 -4.67 -5.11
CA ALA A 47 8.03 -5.73 -5.37
C ALA A 47 6.60 -5.33 -5.01
N LYS A 48 6.42 -4.67 -3.86
CA LYS A 48 5.13 -4.12 -3.44
C LYS A 48 4.59 -3.11 -4.46
N MET A 49 5.43 -2.20 -4.94
CA MET A 49 5.02 -1.21 -5.94
C MET A 49 4.70 -1.85 -7.30
N VAL A 50 5.49 -2.83 -7.72
CA VAL A 50 5.21 -3.63 -8.94
C VAL A 50 3.87 -4.36 -8.80
N ALA A 51 3.55 -4.91 -7.63
CA ALA A 51 2.24 -5.53 -7.38
C ALA A 51 1.10 -4.51 -7.47
N CYS A 52 1.26 -3.30 -6.91
CA CYS A 52 0.27 -2.23 -7.05
C CYS A 52 0.01 -1.87 -8.53
N LEU A 53 1.06 -1.78 -9.34
CA LEU A 53 0.93 -1.52 -10.78
C LEU A 53 0.18 -2.66 -11.48
N ARG A 54 0.60 -3.91 -11.26
CA ARG A 54 -0.01 -5.09 -11.90
C ARG A 54 -1.49 -5.24 -11.62
N ILE A 55 -1.91 -4.99 -10.39
CA ILE A 55 -3.32 -5.16 -10.02
C ILE A 55 -4.19 -3.98 -10.51
N THR A 56 -3.62 -2.79 -10.69
CA THR A 56 -4.36 -1.59 -11.10
C THR A 56 -4.31 -1.34 -12.62
N GLU A 57 -3.29 -1.78 -13.32
CA GLU A 57 -3.13 -1.58 -14.77
C GLU A 57 -4.35 -2.03 -15.59
N PRO A 58 -4.99 -3.18 -15.30
CA PRO A 58 -6.18 -3.63 -16.03
C PRO A 58 -7.40 -2.71 -15.91
N LEU A 59 -7.40 -1.77 -14.96
CA LEU A 59 -8.47 -0.79 -14.80
C LEU A 59 -8.36 0.36 -15.82
N THR A 60 -7.21 0.54 -16.46
CA THR A 60 -6.99 1.61 -17.43
C THR A 60 -7.74 1.31 -18.73
N ASP A 61 -8.48 2.30 -19.21
CA ASP A 61 -9.19 2.24 -20.50
C ASP A 61 -9.13 3.60 -21.22
N LYS A 62 -10.01 3.83 -22.23
CA LYS A 62 -10.07 5.08 -22.99
C LYS A 62 -10.54 6.30 -22.15
N ASP A 63 -11.29 6.05 -21.08
CA ASP A 63 -11.92 7.08 -20.25
C ASP A 63 -11.26 7.20 -18.87
N PHE A 64 -10.41 6.23 -18.48
CA PHE A 64 -9.73 6.21 -17.19
C PHE A 64 -8.22 6.03 -17.34
N ARG A 65 -7.45 7.02 -16.91
CA ARG A 65 -5.98 7.01 -16.94
C ARG A 65 -5.39 7.06 -15.55
N ILE A 66 -4.44 6.15 -15.28
CA ILE A 66 -3.68 6.11 -14.03
C ILE A 66 -2.32 6.78 -14.23
N TRP A 67 -2.08 7.84 -13.47
CA TRP A 67 -0.80 8.53 -13.38
C TRP A 67 -0.03 8.03 -12.16
N GLN A 68 1.14 7.49 -12.38
CA GLN A 68 2.00 6.97 -11.33
C GLN A 68 2.75 8.12 -10.65
N GLN A 69 2.53 8.28 -9.35
CA GLN A 69 3.27 9.22 -8.52
C GLN A 69 4.04 8.44 -7.45
N THR A 70 5.35 8.62 -7.36
CA THR A 70 6.16 8.00 -6.33
C THR A 70 6.64 9.03 -5.30
N ARG A 71 6.89 8.56 -4.07
CA ARG A 71 7.46 9.37 -3.00
C ARG A 71 8.18 8.53 -1.97
N THR A 72 9.11 9.14 -1.21
CA THR A 72 9.73 8.52 -0.03
C THR A 72 8.78 8.60 1.17
N GLY A 73 8.75 7.58 2.00
CA GLY A 73 8.01 7.59 3.26
C GLY A 73 8.68 8.47 4.30
N LEU A 74 7.94 9.40 4.89
CA LEU A 74 8.47 10.38 5.85
C LEU A 74 9.18 9.72 7.05
N LEU A 75 8.61 8.65 7.60
CA LEU A 75 9.12 7.98 8.80
C LEU A 75 10.38 7.14 8.56
N SER A 76 10.83 6.99 7.30
CA SER A 76 12.04 6.25 6.97
C SER A 76 13.32 7.09 7.10
N TYR A 77 13.20 8.40 7.22
CA TYR A 77 14.38 9.26 7.26
C TYR A 77 15.16 9.06 8.56
N PRO A 78 16.49 8.82 8.45
CA PRO A 78 17.39 8.86 9.61
C PRO A 78 17.46 10.26 10.22
N LEU A 79 17.71 10.31 11.52
CA LEU A 79 17.86 11.59 12.23
C LEU A 79 19.16 12.33 11.89
N HIS A 80 20.22 11.59 11.49
CA HIS A 80 21.49 12.20 11.12
C HIS A 80 21.41 12.88 9.75
N PRO A 81 21.70 14.18 9.61
CA PRO A 81 21.47 14.93 8.37
C PRO A 81 22.15 14.35 7.13
N ALA A 82 23.39 13.85 7.25
CA ALA A 82 24.10 13.25 6.11
C ALA A 82 23.45 11.92 5.66
N GLU A 83 22.96 11.12 6.61
CA GLU A 83 22.25 9.88 6.32
C GLU A 83 20.88 10.17 5.67
N ALA A 84 20.15 11.19 6.17
CA ALA A 84 18.88 11.62 5.61
C ALA A 84 19.03 12.08 4.15
N ARG A 85 20.08 12.84 3.83
CA ARG A 85 20.42 13.23 2.45
C ARG A 85 20.72 12.02 1.56
N GLY A 86 21.53 11.10 2.07
CA GLY A 86 21.86 9.85 1.37
C GLY A 86 20.59 9.01 1.11
N HIS A 87 19.73 8.91 2.11
CA HIS A 87 18.46 8.17 2.01
C HIS A 87 17.54 8.77 0.95
N LEU A 88 17.37 10.11 0.91
CA LEU A 88 16.58 10.77 -0.13
C LEU A 88 17.08 10.42 -1.54
N ALA A 89 18.39 10.56 -1.78
CA ALA A 89 18.96 10.29 -3.09
C ALA A 89 18.81 8.81 -3.50
N ALA A 90 19.06 7.89 -2.56
CA ALA A 90 18.92 6.45 -2.80
C ALA A 90 17.45 6.05 -3.06
N SER A 91 16.53 6.57 -2.24
CA SER A 91 15.09 6.31 -2.41
C SER A 91 14.57 6.82 -3.76
N VAL A 92 14.95 8.05 -4.16
CA VAL A 92 14.57 8.59 -5.47
C VAL A 92 15.15 7.73 -6.61
N TYR A 93 16.38 7.28 -6.50
CA TYR A 93 16.99 6.42 -7.51
C TYR A 93 16.25 5.07 -7.63
N LEU A 94 15.86 4.45 -6.51
CA LEU A 94 15.03 3.23 -6.50
C LEU A 94 13.66 3.46 -7.15
N GLN A 95 13.00 4.59 -6.84
CA GLN A 95 11.70 4.96 -7.42
C GLN A 95 11.74 5.05 -8.93
N MET A 96 12.86 5.48 -9.50
CA MET A 96 13.05 5.58 -10.95
C MET A 96 13.02 4.22 -11.67
N ALA A 97 13.16 3.09 -10.97
CA ALA A 97 12.96 1.76 -11.56
C ALA A 97 11.54 1.57 -12.10
N LEU A 98 10.55 2.29 -11.58
CA LEU A 98 9.16 2.26 -12.06
C LEU A 98 8.89 3.26 -13.18
N LYS A 99 9.82 4.13 -13.54
CA LYS A 99 9.63 5.21 -14.53
C LYS A 99 8.37 6.04 -14.24
N PRO A 100 8.20 6.60 -13.03
CA PRO A 100 6.98 7.28 -12.63
C PRO A 100 6.72 8.52 -13.48
N HIS A 101 5.45 8.91 -13.63
CA HIS A 101 5.05 10.15 -14.28
C HIS A 101 5.32 11.37 -13.40
N ILE A 102 5.20 11.20 -12.09
CA ILE A 102 5.34 12.26 -11.09
C ILE A 102 6.26 11.75 -9.98
N LEU A 103 7.28 12.54 -9.65
CA LEU A 103 8.10 12.33 -8.48
C LEU A 103 7.75 13.39 -7.43
N HIS A 104 7.13 12.95 -6.32
CA HIS A 104 6.82 13.82 -5.19
C HIS A 104 8.00 13.79 -4.21
N ILE A 105 8.69 14.90 -4.10
CA ILE A 105 9.85 15.01 -3.21
C ILE A 105 9.37 15.28 -1.79
N VAL A 106 9.68 14.36 -0.88
CA VAL A 106 9.59 14.57 0.56
C VAL A 106 10.98 14.97 1.02
N GLY A 107 11.12 16.18 1.56
CA GLY A 107 12.41 16.71 1.96
C GLY A 107 13.06 15.91 3.07
N HIS A 108 14.39 15.82 3.06
CA HIS A 108 15.16 15.05 4.03
C HIS A 108 15.08 15.61 5.46
N THR A 109 14.59 16.82 5.64
CA THR A 109 14.41 17.48 6.95
C THR A 109 12.98 17.38 7.49
N GLU A 110 12.00 16.98 6.67
CA GLU A 110 10.57 17.02 7.04
C GLU A 110 10.21 16.07 8.20
N ALA A 111 11.04 15.05 8.48
CA ALA A 111 10.83 14.17 9.62
C ALA A 111 11.31 14.81 10.95
N ASP A 112 12.14 15.84 10.90
CA ASP A 112 12.73 16.51 12.04
C ASP A 112 12.09 17.88 12.32
N HIS A 113 11.93 18.70 11.28
CA HIS A 113 11.35 20.04 11.42
C HIS A 113 10.61 20.47 10.14
N ALA A 114 9.89 21.59 10.23
CA ALA A 114 9.27 22.22 9.06
C ALA A 114 10.34 22.71 8.09
N ALA A 115 10.32 22.20 6.85
CA ALA A 115 11.33 22.51 5.84
C ALA A 115 11.38 24.01 5.52
N THR A 116 12.59 24.57 5.52
CA THR A 116 12.85 25.93 5.02
C THR A 116 12.90 25.95 3.49
N ALA A 117 12.98 27.13 2.89
CA ALA A 117 13.17 27.27 1.45
C ALA A 117 14.49 26.62 0.99
N GLU A 118 15.54 26.78 1.77
CA GLU A 118 16.86 26.21 1.52
C GLU A 118 16.81 24.67 1.56
N ASP A 119 16.12 24.09 2.53
CA ASP A 119 15.93 22.62 2.62
C ASP A 119 15.19 22.06 1.39
N VAL A 120 14.16 22.76 0.93
CA VAL A 120 13.41 22.38 -0.27
C VAL A 120 14.29 22.44 -1.52
N ILE A 121 15.07 23.52 -1.68
CA ILE A 121 15.99 23.70 -2.81
C ILE A 121 17.05 22.58 -2.80
N GLU A 122 17.63 22.29 -1.63
CA GLU A 122 18.63 21.22 -1.49
C GLU A 122 18.02 19.85 -1.82
N ALA A 123 16.84 19.53 -1.27
CA ALA A 123 16.14 18.28 -1.54
C ALA A 123 15.82 18.10 -3.02
N CYS A 124 15.34 19.17 -3.69
CA CYS A 124 15.09 19.16 -5.13
C CYS A 124 16.37 18.95 -5.93
N GLY A 125 17.47 19.56 -5.53
CA GLY A 125 18.79 19.37 -6.17
C GLY A 125 19.27 17.91 -6.09
N MET A 126 19.17 17.29 -4.92
CA MET A 126 19.52 15.87 -4.73
C MET A 126 18.62 14.94 -5.53
N ALA A 127 17.32 15.17 -5.49
CA ALA A 127 16.36 14.37 -6.26
C ALA A 127 16.58 14.50 -7.76
N SER A 128 16.76 15.71 -8.27
CA SER A 128 17.07 15.95 -9.69
C SER A 128 18.33 15.21 -10.12
N ARG A 129 19.37 15.21 -9.28
CA ARG A 129 20.60 14.47 -9.59
C ARG A 129 20.40 12.97 -9.63
N ALA A 130 19.61 12.41 -8.70
CA ALA A 130 19.25 10.98 -8.73
C ALA A 130 18.47 10.61 -9.98
N VAL A 131 17.49 11.45 -10.39
CA VAL A 131 16.72 11.28 -11.63
C VAL A 131 17.63 11.33 -12.87
N GLU A 132 18.53 12.31 -12.96
CA GLU A 132 19.48 12.41 -14.09
C GLU A 132 20.36 11.16 -14.20
N ASN A 133 20.84 10.63 -13.07
CA ASN A 133 21.63 9.40 -13.07
C ASN A 133 20.81 8.21 -13.56
N ALA A 134 19.55 8.09 -13.13
CA ALA A 134 18.67 7.01 -13.56
C ALA A 134 18.33 7.09 -15.07
N ILE A 135 18.04 8.30 -15.58
CA ILE A 135 17.73 8.51 -17.00
C ILE A 135 18.92 8.15 -17.90
N ARG A 136 20.15 8.35 -17.44
CA ARG A 136 21.37 7.98 -18.16
C ARG A 136 21.56 6.48 -18.33
N GLY A 137 20.87 5.65 -17.56
CA GLY A 137 20.88 4.19 -17.66
C GLY A 137 20.84 3.50 -16.31
N ILE A 138 19.64 3.38 -15.73
CA ILE A 138 19.40 2.53 -14.56
C ILE A 138 19.22 1.08 -15.02
N PRO A 139 19.83 0.08 -14.32
CA PRO A 139 19.49 -1.32 -14.55
C PRO A 139 17.99 -1.55 -14.25
N ASP A 140 17.35 -2.44 -15.00
CA ASP A 140 15.95 -2.78 -14.74
C ASP A 140 15.85 -3.68 -13.50
N MET A 141 15.76 -3.05 -12.33
CA MET A 141 15.64 -3.73 -11.03
C MET A 141 14.30 -4.46 -10.88
N THR A 142 13.29 -4.13 -11.71
CA THR A 142 11.99 -4.81 -11.63
C THR A 142 12.07 -6.25 -12.10
N THR A 143 13.08 -6.62 -12.91
CA THR A 143 13.27 -7.98 -13.43
C THR A 143 13.97 -8.93 -12.44
N ASP A 144 14.41 -8.46 -11.29
CA ASP A 144 15.01 -9.31 -10.26
C ASP A 144 14.01 -10.43 -9.85
N PRO A 145 14.44 -11.70 -9.83
CA PRO A 145 13.54 -12.81 -9.50
C PRO A 145 12.87 -12.69 -8.12
N LYS A 146 13.53 -12.06 -7.14
CA LYS A 146 12.94 -11.84 -5.81
C LYS A 146 11.82 -10.79 -5.88
N VAL A 147 12.02 -9.74 -6.67
CA VAL A 147 11.00 -8.70 -6.91
C VAL A 147 9.80 -9.33 -7.61
N GLN A 148 10.03 -10.10 -8.66
CA GLN A 148 8.97 -10.75 -9.43
C GLN A 148 8.15 -11.74 -8.59
N ALA A 149 8.82 -12.63 -7.86
CA ALA A 149 8.16 -13.63 -7.03
C ALA A 149 7.32 -12.99 -5.91
N ARG A 150 7.86 -11.97 -5.25
CA ARG A 150 7.11 -11.25 -4.20
C ARG A 150 5.95 -10.46 -4.76
N ALA A 151 6.10 -9.81 -5.92
CA ALA A 151 5.01 -9.08 -6.56
C ALA A 151 3.84 -10.03 -6.92
N GLU A 152 4.13 -11.23 -7.42
CA GLU A 152 3.12 -12.24 -7.73
C GLU A 152 2.41 -12.76 -6.48
N GLU A 153 3.17 -13.05 -5.43
CA GLU A 153 2.63 -13.41 -4.11
C GLU A 153 1.64 -12.34 -3.62
N LEU A 154 2.02 -11.06 -3.67
CA LEU A 154 1.19 -9.94 -3.23
C LEU A 154 -0.07 -9.76 -4.06
N VAL A 155 0.00 -9.92 -5.38
CA VAL A 155 -1.19 -9.86 -6.26
C VAL A 155 -2.17 -10.98 -5.91
N THR A 156 -1.67 -12.20 -5.73
CA THR A 156 -2.49 -13.36 -5.34
C THR A 156 -3.17 -13.15 -3.99
N GLU A 157 -2.42 -12.69 -3.00
CA GLU A 157 -2.95 -12.39 -1.66
C GLU A 157 -3.99 -11.26 -1.69
N ALA A 158 -3.73 -10.20 -2.47
CA ALA A 158 -4.67 -9.09 -2.62
C ALA A 158 -5.96 -9.53 -3.31
N GLN A 159 -5.88 -10.33 -4.36
CA GLN A 159 -7.06 -10.89 -5.04
C GLN A 159 -7.91 -11.72 -4.07
N PHE A 160 -7.29 -12.56 -3.23
CA PHE A 160 -8.00 -13.30 -2.22
C PHE A 160 -8.75 -12.39 -1.23
N THR A 161 -8.11 -11.30 -0.81
CA THR A 161 -8.73 -10.31 0.08
C THR A 161 -9.89 -9.58 -0.60
N LEU A 162 -9.74 -9.20 -1.87
CA LEU A 162 -10.82 -8.57 -2.65
C LEU A 162 -12.03 -9.51 -2.82
N GLU A 163 -11.79 -10.81 -3.07
CA GLU A 163 -12.88 -11.79 -3.10
C GLU A 163 -13.60 -11.92 -1.75
N ALA A 164 -12.85 -11.91 -0.65
CA ALA A 164 -13.45 -11.92 0.69
C ALA A 164 -14.32 -10.68 0.95
N ILE A 165 -13.96 -9.52 0.41
CA ILE A 165 -14.76 -8.29 0.50
C ILE A 165 -16.05 -8.45 -0.34
N ARG A 166 -15.96 -9.01 -1.56
CA ARG A 166 -17.15 -9.27 -2.40
C ARG A 166 -18.20 -10.14 -1.70
N LEU A 167 -17.74 -11.12 -0.93
CA LEU A 167 -18.63 -12.01 -0.18
C LEU A 167 -19.34 -11.32 1.00
N LEU A 168 -18.97 -10.10 1.37
CA LEU A 168 -19.65 -9.32 2.41
C LEU A 168 -20.82 -8.49 1.90
N ALA A 169 -20.96 -8.33 0.60
CA ALA A 169 -22.06 -7.57 0.02
C ALA A 169 -23.41 -8.28 0.23
N ASP A 170 -24.46 -7.48 0.32
CA ASP A 170 -25.82 -8.02 0.25
C ASP A 170 -26.11 -8.51 -1.17
N THR A 171 -27.10 -9.43 -1.31
CA THR A 171 -27.48 -10.04 -2.60
C THR A 171 -27.94 -9.04 -3.65
N ASP A 172 -28.35 -7.85 -3.22
CA ASP A 172 -28.89 -6.79 -4.08
C ASP A 172 -27.82 -5.75 -4.47
N SER A 173 -26.54 -5.96 -4.09
CA SER A 173 -25.46 -5.07 -4.45
C SER A 173 -24.98 -5.33 -5.88
N ASP A 174 -25.09 -4.33 -6.75
CA ASP A 174 -24.62 -4.42 -8.14
C ASP A 174 -23.11 -4.52 -8.24
N ASP A 175 -22.37 -3.86 -7.33
CA ASP A 175 -20.90 -3.86 -7.28
C ASP A 175 -20.37 -3.85 -5.84
N PRO A 176 -20.04 -5.02 -5.30
CA PRO A 176 -19.58 -5.17 -3.92
C PRO A 176 -18.33 -4.36 -3.55
N LEU A 177 -17.45 -4.08 -4.49
CA LEU A 177 -16.22 -3.32 -4.22
C LEU A 177 -16.43 -1.80 -4.23
N CYS A 178 -17.61 -1.34 -4.68
CA CYS A 178 -18.07 0.05 -4.60
C CYS A 178 -19.19 0.24 -3.58
N ASP A 179 -19.69 -0.85 -2.98
CA ASP A 179 -20.76 -0.80 -1.99
C ASP A 179 -20.22 -0.31 -0.63
N PRO A 180 -20.67 0.89 -0.16
CA PRO A 180 -20.21 1.42 1.13
C PRO A 180 -20.52 0.49 2.31
N ALA A 181 -21.61 -0.27 2.25
CA ALA A 181 -21.99 -1.20 3.31
C ALA A 181 -21.06 -2.42 3.35
N ALA A 182 -20.67 -2.97 2.19
CA ALA A 182 -19.70 -4.06 2.12
C ALA A 182 -18.31 -3.61 2.57
N LEU A 183 -17.85 -2.43 2.13
CA LEU A 183 -16.57 -1.86 2.55
C LEU A 183 -16.53 -1.53 4.05
N THR A 184 -17.63 -1.01 4.61
CA THR A 184 -17.76 -0.79 6.06
C THR A 184 -17.65 -2.11 6.81
N ARG A 185 -18.37 -3.15 6.39
CA ARG A 185 -18.26 -4.49 6.98
C ARG A 185 -16.84 -5.05 6.91
N ALA A 186 -16.14 -4.83 5.79
CA ALA A 186 -14.74 -5.26 5.64
C ALA A 186 -13.81 -4.60 6.67
N VAL A 187 -14.01 -3.32 6.97
CA VAL A 187 -13.27 -2.60 8.03
C VAL A 187 -13.67 -3.09 9.42
N GLU A 188 -14.98 -3.16 9.72
CA GLU A 188 -15.50 -3.62 11.01
C GLU A 188 -15.10 -5.05 11.35
N GLN A 189 -15.00 -5.93 10.34
CA GLN A 189 -14.59 -7.32 10.52
C GLN A 189 -13.06 -7.51 10.50
N GLY A 190 -12.29 -6.47 10.16
CA GLY A 190 -10.84 -6.49 10.10
C GLY A 190 -10.28 -7.19 8.85
N ILE A 191 -11.10 -7.37 7.81
CA ILE A 191 -10.61 -7.81 6.49
C ILE A 191 -9.75 -6.69 5.88
N LEU A 192 -10.27 -5.45 5.91
CA LEU A 192 -9.49 -4.24 5.69
C LEU A 192 -9.06 -3.68 7.04
N ASP A 193 -7.79 -3.78 7.38
CA ASP A 193 -7.27 -3.34 8.68
C ASP A 193 -5.85 -2.79 8.55
N ALA A 194 -5.43 -2.00 9.53
CA ALA A 194 -4.07 -1.49 9.63
C ALA A 194 -3.72 -1.16 11.08
N PRO A 195 -2.45 -1.27 11.50
CA PRO A 195 -2.04 -1.01 12.89
C PRO A 195 -2.41 0.38 13.40
N HIS A 196 -2.40 1.41 12.53
CA HIS A 196 -2.77 2.77 12.91
C HIS A 196 -4.27 2.96 13.19
N LEU A 197 -5.10 1.97 12.90
CA LEU A 197 -6.53 1.97 13.22
C LEU A 197 -6.81 1.45 14.63
N GLN A 198 -5.80 1.07 15.38
CA GLN A 198 -5.94 0.67 16.79
C GLN A 198 -6.66 1.76 17.58
N ASN A 199 -7.64 1.35 18.41
CA ASN A 199 -8.52 2.23 19.17
C ASN A 199 -9.49 3.09 18.33
N ASN A 200 -9.61 2.86 17.04
CA ASN A 200 -10.66 3.48 16.24
C ASN A 200 -12.00 2.77 16.49
N PRO A 201 -13.10 3.48 16.84
CA PRO A 201 -14.39 2.85 17.15
C PRO A 201 -15.06 2.18 15.95
N PHE A 202 -14.61 2.47 14.73
CA PHE A 202 -15.19 1.97 13.49
C PHE A 202 -14.30 0.92 12.77
N ALA A 203 -13.17 0.56 13.37
CA ALA A 203 -12.24 -0.41 12.78
C ALA A 203 -11.71 -1.35 13.88
N ARG A 204 -11.17 -2.50 13.49
CA ARG A 204 -10.59 -3.41 14.48
C ARG A 204 -9.23 -2.94 14.97
N GLY A 205 -8.34 -2.54 14.06
CA GLY A 205 -6.98 -2.15 14.39
C GLY A 205 -6.17 -3.27 15.06
N GLU A 206 -6.51 -4.54 14.78
CA GLU A 206 -5.92 -5.72 15.42
C GLU A 206 -4.86 -6.41 14.54
N ILE A 207 -4.71 -5.97 13.28
CA ILE A 207 -3.69 -6.52 12.40
C ILE A 207 -2.30 -6.17 12.93
N VAL A 208 -1.45 -7.19 13.02
CA VAL A 208 -0.06 -7.02 13.44
C VAL A 208 0.82 -7.20 12.22
N ALA A 209 1.70 -6.23 11.97
CA ALA A 209 2.66 -6.25 10.89
C ALA A 209 4.10 -6.38 11.43
N ARG A 210 4.97 -7.03 10.67
CA ARG A 210 6.39 -7.16 10.98
C ARG A 210 7.21 -7.20 9.71
N ILE A 211 8.41 -6.62 9.76
CA ILE A 211 9.43 -6.83 8.72
C ILE A 211 10.04 -8.22 8.92
N ASP A 212 9.96 -9.07 7.90
CA ASP A 212 10.54 -10.42 7.90
C ASP A 212 12.04 -10.39 7.55
N SER A 213 12.67 -11.55 7.53
CA SER A 213 14.10 -11.67 7.21
C SER A 213 14.47 -11.32 5.77
N ARG A 214 13.49 -11.22 4.88
CA ARG A 214 13.66 -10.75 3.49
C ARG A 214 13.58 -9.22 3.39
N GLY A 215 13.08 -8.56 4.43
CA GLY A 215 12.75 -7.15 4.44
C GLY A 215 11.37 -6.83 3.86
N ALA A 216 10.43 -7.78 3.88
CA ALA A 216 9.04 -7.60 3.50
C ALA A 216 8.18 -7.30 4.72
N CYS A 217 7.20 -6.41 4.60
CA CYS A 217 6.21 -6.18 5.65
C CYS A 217 5.08 -7.21 5.53
N VAL A 218 5.04 -8.14 6.47
CA VAL A 218 4.09 -9.26 6.47
C VAL A 218 3.13 -9.18 7.65
N SER A 219 1.92 -9.70 7.44
CA SER A 219 0.97 -9.94 8.53
C SER A 219 1.44 -11.11 9.40
N VAL A 220 1.29 -10.99 10.72
CA VAL A 220 1.65 -12.05 11.66
C VAL A 220 0.47 -12.44 12.55
N ASN A 221 0.42 -13.72 12.89
CA ASN A 221 -0.55 -14.22 13.84
C ASN A 221 -0.22 -13.64 15.24
N PRO A 222 -1.12 -12.86 15.85
CA PRO A 222 -0.83 -12.21 17.14
C PRO A 222 -0.60 -13.20 18.30
N LYS A 223 -1.08 -14.45 18.16
CA LYS A 223 -0.91 -15.48 19.20
C LYS A 223 0.43 -16.22 19.11
N THR A 224 0.92 -16.45 17.89
CA THR A 224 2.14 -17.25 17.65
C THR A 224 3.32 -16.42 17.22
N GLY A 225 3.09 -15.19 16.72
CA GLY A 225 4.12 -14.31 16.14
C GLY A 225 4.67 -14.82 14.79
N THR A 226 4.07 -15.86 14.20
CA THR A 226 4.45 -16.38 12.87
C THR A 226 3.76 -15.61 11.77
N ALA A 227 4.44 -15.38 10.64
CA ALA A 227 3.79 -14.85 9.45
C ALA A 227 2.66 -15.79 9.02
N TRP A 228 1.57 -15.22 8.52
CA TRP A 228 0.47 -15.94 7.93
C TRP A 228 0.02 -15.32 6.61
N THR A 229 -0.58 -16.14 5.77
CA THR A 229 -1.18 -15.73 4.51
C THR A 229 -2.51 -14.99 4.77
N GLU A 230 -2.97 -14.21 3.80
CA GLU A 230 -4.30 -13.61 3.88
C GLU A 230 -5.41 -14.66 4.00
N ARG A 231 -5.24 -15.80 3.35
CA ARG A 231 -6.16 -16.94 3.50
C ARG A 231 -6.26 -17.41 4.94
N GLU A 232 -5.14 -17.58 5.63
CA GLU A 232 -5.10 -17.98 7.04
C GLU A 232 -5.67 -16.90 7.93
N ARG A 233 -5.30 -15.64 7.70
CA ARG A 233 -5.78 -14.49 8.45
C ARG A 233 -7.29 -14.34 8.35
N ILE A 234 -7.84 -14.28 7.15
CA ILE A 234 -9.27 -14.11 6.90
C ILE A 234 -10.05 -15.32 7.42
N SER A 235 -9.55 -16.54 7.23
CA SER A 235 -10.17 -17.74 7.80
C SER A 235 -10.24 -17.72 9.32
N ALA A 236 -9.23 -17.15 9.99
CA ALA A 236 -9.24 -16.98 11.45
C ALA A 236 -10.27 -15.93 11.89
N LEU A 237 -10.39 -14.81 11.16
CA LEU A 237 -11.40 -13.78 11.43
C LEU A 237 -12.83 -14.31 11.30
N MET A 238 -13.11 -15.11 10.27
CA MET A 238 -14.43 -15.70 10.04
C MET A 238 -14.82 -16.75 11.10
N LYS A 239 -13.85 -17.50 11.64
CA LYS A 239 -14.10 -18.47 12.72
C LYS A 239 -14.46 -17.82 14.06
N VAL A 240 -13.92 -16.63 14.33
CA VAL A 240 -14.18 -15.87 15.56
C VAL A 240 -15.56 -15.20 15.56
N ASN A 241 -16.17 -14.96 14.37
CA ASN A 241 -17.46 -14.30 14.21
C ASN A 241 -18.47 -15.12 13.38
N PRO A 242 -18.82 -16.35 13.76
CA PRO A 242 -19.77 -17.19 12.97
C PRO A 242 -21.17 -16.58 12.87
N ASP A 243 -21.60 -15.74 13.83
CA ASP A 243 -22.97 -15.20 13.93
C ASP A 243 -23.21 -13.88 13.17
N ARG A 244 -22.17 -13.26 12.60
CA ARG A 244 -22.31 -12.00 11.87
C ARG A 244 -22.61 -12.16 10.37
N ASN A 245 -22.57 -13.39 9.86
CA ASN A 245 -22.90 -13.70 8.47
C ASN A 245 -24.42 -13.93 8.21
N GLY A 246 -25.26 -13.73 9.21
CA GLY A 246 -26.71 -13.94 9.07
C GLY A 246 -27.50 -13.09 10.05
N SER A 247 -28.24 -12.14 9.50
CA SER A 247 -29.34 -11.41 10.14
C SER A 247 -29.04 -10.40 11.25
N SER A 248 -28.87 -9.14 10.91
CA SER A 248 -29.42 -8.08 11.73
C SER A 248 -30.82 -7.69 11.22
N ARG A 249 -31.83 -8.49 11.53
CA ARG A 249 -33.22 -7.98 11.61
C ARG A 249 -33.27 -6.98 12.78
N ARG A 250 -32.92 -5.72 12.53
CA ARG A 250 -33.33 -4.64 13.43
C ARG A 250 -34.85 -4.49 13.31
N LYS A 251 -35.56 -4.86 14.36
CA LYS A 251 -36.97 -4.46 14.54
C LYS A 251 -37.02 -2.93 14.59
N PRO A 252 -37.94 -2.28 13.87
CA PRO A 252 -38.16 -0.85 14.01
C PRO A 252 -38.72 -0.53 15.40
N ARG A 253 -38.18 0.51 16.03
CA ARG A 253 -38.86 1.24 17.11
C ARG A 253 -39.42 2.52 16.52
#